data_78066ad23dbe7e5ccd75246e10a408a0
#
_entry.id   78066ad23dbe7e5ccd75246e10a408a0
#
_cell.length_a   1.000
_cell.length_b   1.000
_cell.length_c   1.000
_cell.angle_alpha   90.00
_cell.angle_beta   90.00
_cell.angle_gamma   90.00
#
_symmetry.space_group_name_H-M   'P 1'
#
loop_
_entity.id
_entity.type
_entity.pdbx_description
1 polymer ?
#
loop_
_entity_poly.entity_id
_entity_poly.type
_entity_poly.pdbx_seq_one_letter_code
_entity_poly.pdbx_strand_id
1 'polypeptide(L)'
;AGKMPMNFFLKFFQNHGLFKLKNRPQWYTVAQRSRSYVNKVLSLISGQYYKNYMIKSVKRISSGLQVYYGGNNEFFHYDKVILATHANEALNLIDNPSDEERNILSNFSYRENLAILHTDENIMPKNKDVWSSWNSFVDKKNTSKNSLSYWLNLLQNLKNEKNIFLTLNPIKKNI
;
A
#
# COMPACT_ATOMS: atom_id res chain seq x y z
N ALA A 1 0.77 12.18 13.05
CA ALA A 1 1.18 11.41 14.24
C ALA A 1 0.37 11.76 15.49
N GLY A 2 0.08 13.05 15.78
CA GLY A 2 -0.59 13.46 17.02
C GLY A 2 -2.04 12.97 17.24
N LYS A 3 -2.69 12.38 16.24
CA LYS A 3 -4.04 11.80 16.34
C LYS A 3 -4.04 10.26 16.45
N MET A 4 -2.88 9.62 16.42
CA MET A 4 -2.77 8.17 16.53
C MET A 4 -2.98 7.74 17.99
N PRO A 5 -3.89 6.78 18.28
CA PRO A 5 -4.05 6.26 19.64
C PRO A 5 -2.75 5.67 20.16
N MET A 6 -2.36 6.02 21.39
CA MET A 6 -1.10 5.59 22.00
C MET A 6 -0.96 4.06 22.04
N ASN A 7 -2.03 3.34 22.35
CA ASN A 7 -2.01 1.87 22.36
C ASN A 7 -1.69 1.26 20.99
N PHE A 8 -2.17 1.87 19.91
CA PHE A 8 -1.85 1.43 18.55
C PHE A 8 -0.36 1.68 18.24
N PHE A 9 0.14 2.86 18.60
CA PHE A 9 1.57 3.21 18.45
C PHE A 9 2.46 2.22 19.20
N LEU A 10 2.17 1.98 20.49
CA LEU A 10 2.97 1.06 21.32
C LEU A 10 2.96 -0.36 20.77
N LYS A 11 1.80 -0.89 20.38
CA LYS A 11 1.69 -2.24 19.77
C LYS A 11 2.46 -2.34 18.47
N PHE A 12 2.36 -1.33 17.61
CA PHE A 12 3.11 -1.28 16.34
C PHE A 12 4.62 -1.36 16.60
N PHE A 13 5.13 -0.50 17.47
CA PHE A 13 6.57 -0.49 17.79
C PHE A 13 7.04 -1.79 18.46
N GLN A 14 6.23 -2.34 19.36
CA GLN A 14 6.53 -3.62 20.02
C GLN A 14 6.57 -4.77 19.01
N ASN A 15 5.56 -4.90 18.15
CA ASN A 15 5.46 -5.97 17.16
C ASN A 15 6.60 -5.92 16.14
N HIS A 16 7.09 -4.73 15.81
CA HIS A 16 8.22 -4.53 14.90
C HIS A 16 9.59 -4.57 15.61
N GLY A 17 9.63 -4.83 16.92
CA GLY A 17 10.86 -4.88 17.71
C GLY A 17 11.61 -3.55 17.77
N LEU A 18 10.93 -2.41 17.50
CA LEU A 18 11.55 -1.09 17.45
C LEU A 18 12.00 -0.56 18.82
N PHE A 19 11.45 -1.11 19.92
CA PHE A 19 11.90 -0.82 21.28
C PHE A 19 13.12 -1.63 21.73
N LYS A 20 13.54 -2.63 20.94
CA LYS A 20 14.70 -3.46 21.29
C LYS A 20 15.99 -2.74 20.97
N LEU A 21 16.87 -2.59 21.97
CA LEU A 21 18.22 -2.06 21.79
C LEU A 21 19.20 -3.15 21.32
N LYS A 22 18.97 -4.39 21.77
CA LYS A 22 19.76 -5.58 21.41
C LYS A 22 18.84 -6.63 20.77
N ASN A 23 19.42 -7.56 20.01
CA ASN A 23 18.68 -8.66 19.36
C ASN A 23 17.48 -8.15 18.54
N ARG A 24 17.69 -7.10 17.76
CA ARG A 24 16.69 -6.59 16.82
C ARG A 24 16.37 -7.65 15.76
N PRO A 25 15.09 -7.79 15.33
CA PRO A 25 14.76 -8.70 14.26
C PRO A 25 15.52 -8.33 12.98
N GLN A 26 16.08 -9.35 12.31
CA GLN A 26 16.66 -9.16 10.99
C GLN A 26 15.54 -8.94 9.98
N TRP A 27 15.64 -7.87 9.20
CA TRP A 27 14.70 -7.58 8.12
C TRP A 27 15.13 -8.31 6.83
N TYR A 28 14.16 -8.85 6.14
CA TYR A 28 14.34 -9.52 4.86
C TYR A 28 13.39 -8.97 3.82
N THR A 29 13.79 -9.04 2.56
CA THR A 29 12.92 -8.79 1.41
C THR A 29 12.90 -10.01 0.50
N VAL A 30 11.82 -10.16 -0.27
CA VAL A 30 11.72 -11.27 -1.21
C VAL A 30 12.72 -11.07 -2.35
N ALA A 31 13.57 -12.06 -2.59
CA ALA A 31 14.45 -12.06 -3.76
C ALA A 31 13.60 -11.92 -5.04
N GLN A 32 14.07 -11.08 -5.98
CA GLN A 32 13.33 -10.73 -7.21
C GLN A 32 12.00 -10.01 -6.96
N ARG A 33 11.79 -9.44 -5.76
CA ARG A 33 10.69 -8.56 -5.37
C ARG A 33 9.32 -9.26 -5.31
N SER A 34 8.25 -8.44 -5.15
CA SER A 34 6.89 -8.94 -4.93
C SER A 34 6.34 -9.79 -6.07
N ARG A 35 6.74 -9.54 -7.32
CA ARG A 35 6.29 -10.35 -8.46
C ARG A 35 6.64 -11.83 -8.32
N SER A 36 7.80 -12.14 -7.72
CA SER A 36 8.23 -13.53 -7.51
C SER A 36 7.25 -14.29 -6.61
N TYR A 37 6.91 -13.75 -5.45
CA TYR A 37 5.98 -14.44 -4.56
C TYR A 37 4.54 -14.43 -5.11
N VAL A 38 4.10 -13.36 -5.79
CA VAL A 38 2.78 -13.33 -6.45
C VAL A 38 2.67 -14.43 -7.48
N ASN A 39 3.68 -14.60 -8.36
CA ASN A 39 3.70 -15.67 -9.34
C ASN A 39 3.67 -17.06 -8.66
N LYS A 40 4.41 -17.21 -7.55
CA LYS A 40 4.38 -18.45 -6.78
C LYS A 40 2.99 -18.73 -6.19
N VAL A 41 2.35 -17.75 -5.61
CA VAL A 41 0.98 -17.90 -5.08
C VAL A 41 0.00 -18.25 -6.20
N LEU A 42 0.06 -17.53 -7.33
CA LEU A 42 -0.80 -17.80 -8.48
C LEU A 42 -0.62 -19.22 -9.03
N SER A 43 0.61 -19.76 -9.02
CA SER A 43 0.86 -21.14 -9.45
C SER A 43 0.28 -22.23 -8.53
N LEU A 44 -0.16 -21.86 -7.33
CA LEU A 44 -0.80 -22.75 -6.35
C LEU A 44 -2.32 -22.67 -6.37
N ILE A 45 -2.88 -21.69 -7.08
CA ILE A 45 -4.33 -21.52 -7.20
C ILE A 45 -4.83 -22.53 -8.25
N SER A 46 -5.71 -23.42 -7.84
CA SER A 46 -6.36 -24.39 -8.75
C SER A 46 -7.56 -23.82 -9.51
N GLY A 47 -8.08 -22.68 -9.07
CA GLY A 47 -9.23 -22.00 -9.69
C GLY A 47 -8.85 -21.14 -10.89
N GLN A 48 -9.86 -20.59 -11.53
CA GLN A 48 -9.68 -19.66 -12.64
C GLN A 48 -9.16 -18.31 -12.14
N TYR A 49 -8.26 -17.70 -12.89
CA TYR A 49 -7.68 -16.40 -12.62
C TYR A 49 -7.91 -15.47 -13.80
N TYR A 50 -8.70 -14.43 -13.55
CA TYR A 50 -9.04 -13.43 -14.56
C TYR A 50 -8.25 -12.15 -14.37
N LYS A 51 -7.55 -11.69 -15.41
CA LYS A 51 -6.88 -10.40 -15.46
C LYS A 51 -7.66 -9.41 -16.30
N ASN A 52 -7.52 -8.13 -16.00
CA ASN A 52 -8.14 -7.05 -16.78
C ASN A 52 -9.68 -7.08 -16.77
N TYR A 53 -10.26 -7.72 -15.79
CA TYR A 53 -11.71 -7.65 -15.56
C TYR A 53 -11.99 -6.46 -14.64
N MET A 54 -12.61 -5.43 -15.20
CA MET A 54 -13.11 -4.30 -14.41
C MET A 54 -14.38 -4.74 -13.70
N ILE A 55 -14.30 -5.04 -12.42
CA ILE A 55 -15.47 -5.33 -11.60
C ILE A 55 -16.23 -4.03 -11.36
N LYS A 56 -17.55 -4.05 -11.58
CA LYS A 56 -18.44 -2.90 -11.45
C LYS A 56 -19.28 -2.93 -10.19
N SER A 57 -19.84 -4.08 -9.88
CA SER A 57 -20.64 -4.25 -8.67
C SER A 57 -20.74 -5.71 -8.26
N VAL A 58 -21.09 -5.89 -6.99
CA VAL A 58 -21.41 -7.18 -6.37
C VAL A 58 -22.82 -7.09 -5.81
N LYS A 59 -23.72 -7.88 -6.34
CA LYS A 59 -25.14 -7.89 -5.97
C LYS A 59 -25.48 -9.17 -5.20
N ARG A 60 -26.17 -9.04 -4.09
CA ARG A 60 -26.73 -10.17 -3.34
C ARG A 60 -28.03 -10.63 -3.99
N ILE A 61 -28.16 -11.93 -4.16
CA ILE A 61 -29.38 -12.59 -4.62
C ILE A 61 -29.73 -13.76 -3.69
N SER A 62 -30.91 -14.34 -3.83
CA SER A 62 -31.36 -15.45 -2.96
C SER A 62 -30.46 -16.69 -3.01
N SER A 63 -29.76 -16.92 -4.13
CA SER A 63 -28.90 -18.09 -4.35
C SER A 63 -27.40 -17.79 -4.29
N GLY A 64 -26.97 -16.65 -3.74
CA GLY A 64 -25.55 -16.27 -3.65
C GLY A 64 -25.31 -14.83 -4.07
N LEU A 65 -24.25 -14.59 -4.88
CA LEU A 65 -23.85 -13.27 -5.33
C LEU A 65 -23.59 -13.24 -6.84
N GLN A 66 -23.96 -12.14 -7.46
CA GLN A 66 -23.60 -11.81 -8.84
C GLN A 66 -22.49 -10.77 -8.83
N VAL A 67 -21.38 -11.06 -9.52
CA VAL A 67 -20.25 -10.16 -9.70
C VAL A 67 -20.27 -9.63 -11.11
N TYR A 68 -20.67 -8.37 -11.27
CA TYR A 68 -20.78 -7.69 -12.55
C TYR A 68 -19.43 -7.14 -13.01
N TYR A 69 -19.12 -7.31 -14.31
CA TYR A 69 -17.88 -6.82 -14.93
C TYR A 69 -18.13 -6.25 -16.33
N GLY A 70 -17.13 -5.57 -16.88
CA GLY A 70 -17.17 -5.06 -18.25
C GLY A 70 -18.27 -4.02 -18.52
N GLY A 71 -18.81 -3.98 -19.76
CA GLY A 71 -19.74 -2.97 -20.24
C GLY A 71 -21.20 -3.41 -20.37
N ASN A 72 -21.48 -4.71 -20.48
CA ASN A 72 -22.74 -5.25 -21.04
C ASN A 72 -23.61 -6.02 -20.03
N ASN A 73 -23.59 -5.65 -18.74
CA ASN A 73 -24.31 -6.35 -17.67
C ASN A 73 -23.95 -7.85 -17.56
N GLU A 74 -22.76 -8.21 -18.00
CA GLU A 74 -22.21 -9.55 -17.81
C GLU A 74 -21.86 -9.78 -16.35
N PHE A 75 -22.12 -10.98 -15.84
CA PHE A 75 -21.81 -11.33 -14.46
C PHE A 75 -21.36 -12.78 -14.30
N PHE A 76 -20.58 -13.03 -13.26
CA PHE A 76 -20.33 -14.37 -12.72
C PHE A 76 -21.21 -14.58 -11.49
N HIS A 77 -21.62 -15.83 -11.28
CA HIS A 77 -22.36 -16.25 -10.09
C HIS A 77 -21.41 -16.96 -9.12
N TYR A 78 -21.46 -16.60 -7.83
CA TYR A 78 -20.67 -17.20 -6.76
C TYR A 78 -21.49 -17.36 -5.49
N ASP A 79 -21.17 -18.41 -4.71
CA ASP A 79 -21.76 -18.61 -3.37
C ASP A 79 -21.23 -17.59 -2.38
N LYS A 80 -19.95 -17.22 -2.49
CA LYS A 80 -19.26 -16.27 -1.62
C LYS A 80 -18.27 -15.41 -2.41
N VAL A 81 -18.11 -14.16 -1.97
CA VAL A 81 -17.16 -13.21 -2.55
C VAL A 81 -16.34 -12.58 -1.43
N ILE A 82 -15.04 -12.46 -1.64
CA ILE A 82 -14.12 -11.72 -0.78
C ILE A 82 -13.66 -10.49 -1.54
N LEU A 83 -13.98 -9.29 -1.00
CA LEU A 83 -13.50 -8.02 -1.52
C LEU A 83 -12.16 -7.68 -0.87
N ALA A 84 -11.07 -7.86 -1.61
CA ALA A 84 -9.69 -7.56 -1.17
C ALA A 84 -9.21 -6.22 -1.75
N THR A 85 -10.09 -5.21 -1.79
CA THR A 85 -9.82 -3.85 -2.25
C THR A 85 -9.72 -2.87 -1.07
N HIS A 86 -9.46 -1.59 -1.33
CA HIS A 86 -9.63 -0.57 -0.31
C HIS A 86 -11.09 -0.50 0.17
N ALA A 87 -11.31 -0.10 1.42
CA ALA A 87 -12.65 -0.09 2.02
C ALA A 87 -13.64 0.82 1.27
N ASN A 88 -13.19 1.99 0.81
CA ASN A 88 -14.00 2.88 -0.03
C ASN A 88 -14.35 2.26 -1.39
N GLU A 89 -13.41 1.54 -2.01
CA GLU A 89 -13.66 0.80 -3.25
C GLU A 89 -14.62 -0.36 -3.02
N ALA A 90 -14.42 -1.13 -1.93
CA ALA A 90 -15.33 -2.20 -1.53
C ALA A 90 -16.77 -1.67 -1.36
N LEU A 91 -16.92 -0.52 -0.65
CA LEU A 91 -18.23 0.10 -0.46
C LEU A 91 -18.89 0.51 -1.78
N ASN A 92 -18.11 1.02 -2.74
CA ASN A 92 -18.62 1.40 -4.07
C ASN A 92 -19.00 0.19 -4.93
N LEU A 93 -18.37 -0.98 -4.68
CA LEU A 93 -18.67 -2.20 -5.42
C LEU A 93 -19.92 -2.94 -4.89
N ILE A 94 -20.29 -2.78 -3.64
CA ILE A 94 -21.43 -3.46 -3.05
C ILE A 94 -22.73 -2.79 -3.54
N ASP A 95 -23.55 -3.54 -4.27
CA ASP A 95 -24.90 -3.11 -4.62
C ASP A 95 -25.80 -3.20 -3.37
N ASN A 96 -26.45 -2.08 -3.02
CA ASN A 96 -27.26 -1.96 -1.81
C ASN A 96 -26.55 -2.41 -0.51
N PRO A 97 -25.44 -1.73 -0.12
CA PRO A 97 -24.77 -2.02 1.14
C PRO A 97 -25.69 -1.73 2.32
N SER A 98 -25.61 -2.57 3.36
CA SER A 98 -26.35 -2.36 4.63
C SER A 98 -25.87 -1.10 5.34
N ASP A 99 -26.65 -0.61 6.30
CA ASP A 99 -26.26 0.55 7.13
C ASP A 99 -24.99 0.26 7.93
N GLU A 100 -24.81 -0.96 8.40
CA GLU A 100 -23.62 -1.39 9.11
C GLU A 100 -22.38 -1.38 8.17
N GLU A 101 -22.51 -1.92 6.95
CA GLU A 101 -21.43 -1.89 5.95
C GLU A 101 -21.06 -0.45 5.57
N ARG A 102 -22.03 0.42 5.36
CA ARG A 102 -21.81 1.85 5.11
C ARG A 102 -21.07 2.48 6.28
N ASN A 103 -21.55 2.28 7.49
CA ASN A 103 -21.00 2.89 8.68
C ASN A 103 -19.55 2.43 8.93
N ILE A 104 -19.26 1.12 8.79
CA ILE A 104 -17.92 0.61 9.02
C ILE A 104 -16.96 1.01 7.90
N LEU A 105 -17.30 0.77 6.63
CA LEU A 105 -16.39 0.97 5.51
C LEU A 105 -16.11 2.46 5.23
N SER A 106 -17.06 3.37 5.50
CA SER A 106 -16.87 4.80 5.33
C SER A 106 -15.90 5.43 6.36
N ASN A 107 -15.65 4.76 7.48
CA ASN A 107 -14.68 5.23 8.47
C ASN A 107 -13.21 5.09 8.02
N PHE A 108 -12.93 4.34 6.96
CA PHE A 108 -11.60 4.25 6.39
C PHE A 108 -11.38 5.37 5.38
N SER A 109 -10.68 6.41 5.79
CA SER A 109 -10.34 7.54 4.91
C SER A 109 -9.02 7.29 4.18
N TYR A 110 -9.03 7.45 2.86
CA TYR A 110 -7.84 7.38 2.01
C TYR A 110 -7.43 8.78 1.56
N ARG A 111 -6.14 8.97 1.35
CA ARG A 111 -5.58 10.20 0.79
C ARG A 111 -4.71 9.87 -0.39
N GLU A 112 -4.81 10.68 -1.41
CA GLU A 112 -3.89 10.61 -2.54
C GLU A 112 -2.49 11.02 -2.12
N ASN A 113 -1.49 10.30 -2.64
CA ASN A 113 -0.10 10.60 -2.46
C ASN A 113 0.58 10.62 -3.83
N LEU A 114 1.32 11.69 -4.11
CA LEU A 114 2.17 11.74 -5.28
C LEU A 114 3.42 10.92 -5.02
N ALA A 115 3.66 9.89 -5.83
CA ALA A 115 4.84 9.04 -5.75
C ALA A 115 5.70 9.25 -7.00
N ILE A 116 6.95 9.70 -6.84
CA ILE A 116 7.88 9.93 -7.93
C ILE A 116 9.07 8.99 -7.80
N LEU A 117 9.33 8.21 -8.86
CA LEU A 117 10.54 7.41 -9.01
C LEU A 117 11.60 8.24 -9.75
N HIS A 118 12.77 8.42 -9.15
CA HIS A 118 13.81 9.29 -9.70
C HIS A 118 15.23 8.87 -9.25
N THR A 119 16.24 9.57 -9.81
CA THR A 119 17.66 9.38 -9.47
C THR A 119 18.32 10.65 -8.92
N ASP A 120 17.54 11.69 -8.61
CA ASP A 120 18.06 12.95 -8.08
C ASP A 120 18.49 12.79 -6.61
N GLU A 121 19.79 12.87 -6.35
CA GLU A 121 20.40 12.80 -5.03
C GLU A 121 20.26 14.11 -4.23
N ASN A 122 19.91 15.24 -4.87
CA ASN A 122 19.83 16.54 -4.19
C ASN A 122 18.72 16.64 -3.16
N ILE A 123 17.78 15.72 -3.18
CA ILE A 123 16.73 15.62 -2.16
C ILE A 123 17.24 15.00 -0.86
N MET A 124 18.36 14.28 -0.93
CA MET A 124 18.94 13.57 0.21
C MET A 124 19.87 14.48 1.01
N PRO A 125 20.18 14.14 2.28
CA PRO A 125 21.20 14.84 3.05
C PRO A 125 22.55 14.86 2.31
N LYS A 126 23.32 15.96 2.43
CA LYS A 126 24.64 16.07 1.82
C LYS A 126 25.63 15.01 2.34
N ASN A 127 25.54 14.69 3.63
CA ASN A 127 26.32 13.59 4.20
C ASN A 127 25.64 12.26 3.87
N LYS A 128 26.30 11.42 3.08
CA LYS A 128 25.77 10.10 2.68
C LYS A 128 25.74 9.09 3.84
N ASP A 129 26.54 9.27 4.88
CA ASP A 129 26.58 8.36 6.04
C ASP A 129 25.28 8.36 6.86
N VAL A 130 24.47 9.42 6.72
CA VAL A 130 23.15 9.50 7.39
C VAL A 130 22.00 9.00 6.54
N TRP A 131 22.27 8.51 5.31
CA TRP A 131 21.22 7.97 4.47
C TRP A 131 20.71 6.65 5.03
N SER A 132 19.40 6.56 5.09
CA SER A 132 18.67 5.35 5.49
C SER A 132 17.80 4.82 4.35
N SER A 133 17.30 3.60 4.50
CA SER A 133 16.30 3.08 3.56
C SER A 133 15.07 3.98 3.48
N TRP A 134 14.73 4.68 4.57
CA TRP A 134 13.60 5.60 4.70
C TRP A 134 14.08 6.94 5.24
N ASN A 135 13.90 8.01 4.50
CA ASN A 135 14.36 9.34 4.86
C ASN A 135 13.16 10.29 4.86
N SER A 136 12.86 10.85 6.03
CA SER A 136 11.73 11.79 6.18
C SER A 136 12.24 13.21 6.21
N PHE A 137 11.59 14.09 5.46
CA PHE A 137 11.87 15.51 5.36
C PHE A 137 10.64 16.31 5.76
N VAL A 138 10.84 17.31 6.57
CA VAL A 138 9.80 18.25 7.01
C VAL A 138 10.16 19.63 6.52
N ASP A 139 9.19 20.34 5.94
CA ASP A 139 9.38 21.72 5.53
C ASP A 139 9.52 22.60 6.78
N LYS A 140 10.65 23.34 6.90
CA LYS A 140 10.90 24.23 8.03
C LYS A 140 9.90 25.38 8.13
N LYS A 141 9.34 25.80 6.98
CA LYS A 141 8.36 26.91 6.91
C LYS A 141 6.93 26.41 7.11
N ASN A 142 6.66 25.17 6.81
CA ASN A 142 5.34 24.55 6.95
C ASN A 142 5.47 23.10 7.41
N THR A 143 5.46 22.91 8.73
CA THR A 143 5.63 21.58 9.37
C THR A 143 4.51 20.59 9.05
N SER A 144 3.40 21.03 8.43
CA SER A 144 2.36 20.13 7.93
C SER A 144 2.75 19.46 6.62
N LYS A 145 3.73 20.00 5.89
CA LYS A 145 4.29 19.40 4.68
C LYS A 145 5.46 18.49 5.04
N ASN A 146 5.29 17.23 4.75
CA ASN A 146 6.34 16.24 4.89
C ASN A 146 6.49 15.45 3.60
N SER A 147 7.70 15.02 3.33
CA SER A 147 8.06 14.14 2.23
C SER A 147 8.78 12.91 2.80
N LEU A 148 8.63 11.79 2.15
CA LEU A 148 9.31 10.56 2.51
C LEU A 148 10.01 10.00 1.27
N SER A 149 11.33 9.82 1.36
CA SER A 149 12.12 9.23 0.28
C SER A 149 12.64 7.86 0.70
N TYR A 150 12.33 6.86 -0.09
CA TYR A 150 12.88 5.52 0.02
C TYR A 150 14.13 5.43 -0.86
N TRP A 151 15.27 5.07 -0.28
CA TRP A 151 16.46 4.73 -1.03
C TRP A 151 16.41 3.25 -1.41
N LEU A 152 16.00 2.98 -2.65
CA LEU A 152 15.67 1.62 -3.11
C LEU A 152 16.90 0.72 -3.20
N ASN A 153 18.09 1.28 -3.46
CA ASN A 153 19.33 0.50 -3.50
C ASN A 153 19.59 -0.21 -2.17
N LEU A 154 19.43 0.52 -1.06
CA LEU A 154 19.58 -0.08 0.27
C LEU A 154 18.37 -0.93 0.65
N LEU A 155 17.14 -0.43 0.40
CA LEU A 155 15.90 -1.10 0.80
C LEU A 155 15.70 -2.45 0.10
N GLN A 156 16.11 -2.57 -1.16
CA GLN A 156 15.90 -3.75 -2.00
C GLN A 156 17.20 -4.45 -2.40
N ASN A 157 18.33 -4.06 -1.79
CA ASN A 157 19.66 -4.58 -2.13
C ASN A 157 19.94 -4.56 -3.63
N LEU A 158 19.69 -3.40 -4.29
CA LEU A 158 19.93 -3.23 -5.70
C LEU A 158 21.41 -2.96 -5.95
N LYS A 159 22.03 -3.75 -6.83
CA LYS A 159 23.42 -3.56 -7.28
C LYS A 159 23.49 -2.67 -8.52
N ASN A 160 22.90 -1.48 -8.45
CA ASN A 160 22.90 -0.52 -9.55
C ASN A 160 23.98 0.54 -9.30
N GLU A 161 24.61 1.03 -10.38
CA GLU A 161 25.57 2.14 -10.32
C GLU A 161 24.92 3.45 -9.88
N LYS A 162 23.66 3.68 -10.28
CA LYS A 162 22.90 4.89 -9.93
C LYS A 162 22.02 4.63 -8.71
N ASN A 163 21.90 5.63 -7.84
CA ASN A 163 20.94 5.63 -6.76
C ASN A 163 19.51 5.83 -7.31
N ILE A 164 18.58 5.04 -6.82
CA ILE A 164 17.17 5.07 -7.19
C ILE A 164 16.37 5.41 -5.94
N PHE A 165 15.53 6.42 -6.05
CA PHE A 165 14.65 6.88 -4.98
C PHE A 165 13.19 6.80 -5.39
N LEU A 166 12.34 6.46 -4.42
CA LEU A 166 10.89 6.66 -4.52
C LEU A 166 10.51 7.71 -3.48
N THR A 167 10.10 8.88 -3.94
CA THR A 167 9.72 9.98 -3.05
C THR A 167 8.21 10.18 -3.05
N LEU A 168 7.63 10.15 -1.85
CA LEU A 168 6.23 10.46 -1.62
C LEU A 168 6.07 11.94 -1.23
N ASN A 169 5.14 12.61 -1.91
CA ASN A 169 4.77 14.00 -1.66
C ASN A 169 5.99 14.94 -1.59
N PRO A 170 6.79 15.06 -2.64
CA PRO A 170 8.00 15.86 -2.63
C PRO A 170 7.69 17.32 -2.27
N ILE A 171 8.46 17.89 -1.36
CA ILE A 171 8.31 19.29 -0.92
C ILE A 171 8.79 20.25 -2.02
N LYS A 172 9.84 19.87 -2.74
CA LYS A 172 10.36 20.60 -3.91
C LYS A 172 9.65 20.12 -5.17
N LYS A 173 9.14 21.06 -5.97
CA LYS A 173 8.42 20.76 -7.22
C LYS A 173 9.31 20.30 -8.40
N ASN A 174 10.63 20.37 -8.27
CA ASN A 174 11.58 20.06 -9.34
C ASN A 174 12.40 18.81 -8.96
N ILE A 175 11.74 17.67 -9.01
CA ILE A 175 12.38 16.36 -9.01
C ILE A 175 12.09 15.73 -10.37
#